data_928fe30d31f2142040e39142e2a5787b
#
_entry.id   928fe30d31f2142040e39142e2a5787b
#
_cell.length_a   1.000
_cell.length_b   1.000
_cell.length_c   1.000
_cell.angle_alpha   90.00
_cell.angle_beta   90.00
_cell.angle_gamma   90.00
#
_symmetry.space_group_name_H-M   'P 1'
#
loop_
_entity.id
_entity.type
_entity.pdbx_description
1 polymer ?
#
loop_
_entity_poly.entity_id
_entity_poly.type
_entity_poly.pdbx_seq_one_letter_code
_entity_poly.pdbx_strand_id
1 'polypeptide(L)'
;MVAEPIANYDASSAPSHARSSNGTLSPAVTWAITGLIASGLAFYHLRYEGWLETIVFASSITAALFFGLTFLSRRILFSVVLIALMVTSIVIAADVKRHYIEMVLHSYDIVFYLTSWSTLIFLWADHKLMLLALAGMIALAAGSGMALWQLDGTRISRTVSGALFILCVASAAWASHAKGERRNTLFFWDNQYLASFYSSWSDTLGTLWRGQLMDAARSQPLPPFT
;
A
#
# COMPACT_ATOMS: atom_id res chain seq x y z
N MET A 1 -19.15 63.23 -48.15
CA MET A 1 -19.21 62.20 -47.13
C MET A 1 -18.69 60.89 -47.75
N VAL A 2 -17.42 60.60 -47.53
CA VAL A 2 -16.79 59.41 -48.10
C VAL A 2 -16.70 58.42 -46.94
N ALA A 3 -17.35 57.26 -47.06
CA ALA A 3 -17.29 56.17 -46.06
C ALA A 3 -15.99 55.40 -46.27
N GLU A 4 -15.15 55.36 -45.25
CA GLU A 4 -13.99 54.51 -45.20
C GLU A 4 -14.42 53.05 -44.97
N PRO A 5 -13.79 52.06 -45.63
CA PRO A 5 -14.05 50.65 -45.37
C PRO A 5 -13.35 50.23 -44.15
N ILE A 6 -14.10 49.62 -43.18
CA ILE A 6 -13.60 48.97 -41.96
C ILE A 6 -12.77 47.76 -42.39
N ALA A 7 -11.48 47.83 -42.16
CA ALA A 7 -10.54 46.71 -42.30
C ALA A 7 -10.93 45.56 -41.36
N ASN A 8 -11.33 44.43 -41.94
CA ASN A 8 -11.53 43.16 -41.23
C ASN A 8 -10.17 42.68 -40.69
N TYR A 9 -9.96 42.81 -39.39
CA TYR A 9 -8.82 42.26 -38.70
C TYR A 9 -9.05 40.77 -38.53
N ASP A 10 -8.42 39.97 -39.39
CA ASP A 10 -8.40 38.51 -39.27
C ASP A 10 -7.68 38.10 -37.96
N ALA A 11 -8.47 37.81 -36.93
CA ALA A 11 -8.01 37.33 -35.63
C ALA A 11 -7.63 35.81 -35.62
N SER A 12 -7.20 35.26 -36.79
CA SER A 12 -6.97 33.82 -36.95
C SER A 12 -5.51 33.38 -36.84
N SER A 13 -4.58 34.24 -36.39
CA SER A 13 -3.18 33.85 -36.19
C SER A 13 -2.71 33.95 -34.76
N ALA A 14 -3.54 33.53 -33.83
CA ALA A 14 -3.01 33.20 -32.51
C ALA A 14 -2.12 31.95 -32.65
N PRO A 15 -0.80 32.04 -32.33
CA PRO A 15 0.04 30.88 -32.36
C PRO A 15 -0.56 29.87 -31.38
N SER A 16 -0.96 28.70 -31.88
CA SER A 16 -1.31 27.57 -31.07
C SER A 16 -0.06 27.27 -30.23
N HIS A 17 -0.06 27.72 -28.99
CA HIS A 17 0.94 27.26 -28.01
C HIS A 17 0.85 25.74 -28.02
N ALA A 18 1.70 25.13 -28.84
CA ALA A 18 2.01 23.71 -28.75
C ALA A 18 2.43 23.49 -27.30
N ARG A 19 1.46 23.03 -26.49
CA ARG A 19 1.70 22.60 -25.12
C ARG A 19 2.80 21.56 -25.24
N SER A 20 4.03 21.97 -25.00
CA SER A 20 5.19 21.13 -24.90
C SER A 20 4.78 19.94 -23.99
N SER A 21 4.61 18.77 -24.59
CA SER A 21 4.35 17.50 -23.88
C SER A 21 5.61 17.01 -23.16
N ASN A 22 6.43 17.95 -22.72
CA ASN A 22 7.73 17.70 -22.14
C ASN A 22 7.53 17.01 -20.79
N GLY A 23 7.78 15.71 -20.75
CA GLY A 23 8.09 14.98 -19.53
C GLY A 23 7.11 13.88 -19.12
N THR A 24 5.96 13.67 -19.78
CA THR A 24 5.09 12.55 -19.41
C THR A 24 5.44 11.28 -20.18
N LEU A 25 5.42 10.14 -19.48
CA LEU A 25 5.60 8.83 -20.10
C LEU A 25 4.45 8.54 -21.08
N SER A 26 4.77 7.86 -22.19
CA SER A 26 3.72 7.39 -23.10
C SER A 26 2.79 6.40 -22.39
N PRO A 27 1.50 6.36 -22.74
CA PRO A 27 0.56 5.42 -22.12
C PRO A 27 1.01 3.96 -22.24
N ALA A 28 1.60 3.58 -23.38
CA ALA A 28 2.10 2.22 -23.59
C ALA A 28 3.21 1.85 -22.61
N VAL A 29 4.17 2.75 -22.37
CA VAL A 29 5.26 2.54 -21.38
C VAL A 29 4.68 2.47 -19.96
N THR A 30 3.75 3.35 -19.61
CA THR A 30 3.08 3.32 -18.31
C THR A 30 2.37 1.99 -18.06
N TRP A 31 1.62 1.48 -19.04
CA TRP A 31 0.95 0.18 -18.93
C TRP A 31 1.93 -0.99 -18.88
N ALA A 32 3.02 -0.95 -19.65
CA ALA A 32 4.04 -1.99 -19.63
C ALA A 32 4.74 -2.08 -18.26
N ILE A 33 5.14 -0.95 -17.68
CA ILE A 33 5.76 -0.90 -16.34
C ILE A 33 4.75 -1.37 -15.27
N THR A 34 3.51 -0.89 -15.35
CA THR A 34 2.44 -1.29 -14.43
C THR A 34 2.19 -2.80 -14.49
N GLY A 35 2.12 -3.37 -15.70
CA GLY A 35 1.94 -4.80 -15.90
C GLY A 35 3.11 -5.62 -15.35
N LEU A 36 4.34 -5.16 -15.55
CA LEU A 36 5.53 -5.82 -15.00
C LEU A 36 5.51 -5.84 -13.47
N ILE A 37 5.24 -4.71 -12.84
CA ILE A 37 5.16 -4.62 -11.37
C ILE A 37 4.01 -5.48 -10.83
N ALA A 38 2.83 -5.41 -11.45
CA ALA A 38 1.67 -6.20 -11.06
C ALA A 38 1.95 -7.71 -11.19
N SER A 39 2.65 -8.12 -12.25
CA SER A 39 3.08 -9.53 -12.43
C SER A 39 4.07 -9.96 -11.36
N GLY A 40 5.00 -9.10 -10.98
CA GLY A 40 5.94 -9.34 -9.88
C GLY A 40 5.21 -9.51 -8.53
N LEU A 41 4.24 -8.65 -8.24
CA LEU A 41 3.40 -8.76 -7.04
C LEU A 41 2.57 -10.06 -7.05
N ALA A 42 1.95 -10.41 -8.19
CA ALA A 42 1.20 -11.66 -8.33
C ALA A 42 2.09 -12.89 -8.12
N PHE A 43 3.28 -12.91 -8.74
CA PHE A 43 4.26 -13.98 -8.52
C PHE A 43 4.66 -14.09 -7.05
N TYR A 44 4.86 -12.94 -6.39
CA TYR A 44 5.16 -12.91 -4.96
C TYR A 44 4.04 -13.56 -4.13
N HIS A 45 2.78 -13.19 -4.34
CA HIS A 45 1.65 -13.80 -3.64
C HIS A 45 1.55 -15.31 -3.88
N LEU A 46 1.76 -15.77 -5.11
CA LEU A 46 1.76 -17.20 -5.45
C LEU A 46 2.92 -17.96 -4.78
N ARG A 47 4.07 -17.31 -4.56
CA ARG A 47 5.26 -17.97 -4.00
C ARG A 47 5.25 -18.06 -2.48
N TYR A 48 4.70 -17.04 -1.81
CA TYR A 48 4.83 -16.88 -0.36
C TYR A 48 3.53 -17.08 0.43
N GLU A 49 2.38 -17.04 -0.23
CA GLU A 49 1.10 -17.37 0.41
C GLU A 49 0.77 -18.84 0.13
N GLY A 50 0.73 -19.66 1.19
CA GLY A 50 0.71 -21.12 1.04
C GLY A 50 -0.58 -21.74 0.51
N TRP A 51 -1.75 -21.04 0.64
CA TRP A 51 -3.06 -21.61 0.32
C TRP A 51 -3.85 -20.71 -0.63
N LEU A 52 -4.71 -21.30 -1.45
CA LEU A 52 -5.48 -20.56 -2.43
C LEU A 52 -6.30 -19.43 -1.79
N GLU A 53 -6.95 -19.71 -0.67
CA GLU A 53 -7.76 -18.72 0.06
C GLU A 53 -6.92 -17.55 0.59
N THR A 54 -5.70 -17.82 1.05
CA THR A 54 -4.78 -16.79 1.52
C THR A 54 -4.19 -16.00 0.37
N ILE A 55 -3.89 -16.63 -0.76
CA ILE A 55 -3.45 -15.98 -1.99
C ILE A 55 -4.57 -15.03 -2.46
N VAL A 56 -5.80 -15.52 -2.57
CA VAL A 56 -6.95 -14.70 -2.99
C VAL A 56 -7.19 -13.55 -2.01
N PHE A 57 -7.13 -13.81 -0.71
CA PHE A 57 -7.31 -12.78 0.31
C PHE A 57 -6.23 -11.70 0.21
N ALA A 58 -4.94 -12.06 0.26
CA ALA A 58 -3.84 -11.11 0.24
C ALA A 58 -3.78 -10.33 -1.08
N SER A 59 -3.99 -11.01 -2.22
CA SER A 59 -4.05 -10.38 -3.54
C SER A 59 -5.23 -9.42 -3.66
N SER A 60 -6.39 -9.79 -3.13
CA SER A 60 -7.58 -8.94 -3.16
C SER A 60 -7.41 -7.68 -2.30
N ILE A 61 -6.82 -7.78 -1.11
CA ILE A 61 -6.49 -6.61 -0.28
C ILE A 61 -5.47 -5.72 -0.98
N THR A 62 -4.39 -6.30 -1.52
CA THR A 62 -3.38 -5.54 -2.28
C THR A 62 -3.99 -4.82 -3.47
N ALA A 63 -4.86 -5.50 -4.24
CA ALA A 63 -5.56 -4.91 -5.37
C ALA A 63 -6.59 -3.84 -4.91
N ALA A 64 -7.29 -4.04 -3.80
CA ALA A 64 -8.18 -3.04 -3.23
C ALA A 64 -7.40 -1.77 -2.84
N LEU A 65 -6.26 -1.89 -2.19
CA LEU A 65 -5.39 -0.76 -1.86
C LEU A 65 -4.91 -0.03 -3.13
N PHE A 66 -4.52 -0.78 -4.17
CA PHE A 66 -4.13 -0.23 -5.46
C PHE A 66 -5.28 0.55 -6.12
N PHE A 67 -6.47 -0.05 -6.24
CA PHE A 67 -7.61 0.62 -6.86
C PHE A 67 -8.17 1.76 -6.01
N GLY A 68 -8.13 1.65 -4.68
CA GLY A 68 -8.45 2.73 -3.75
C GLY A 68 -7.52 3.94 -3.94
N LEU A 69 -6.21 3.69 -4.00
CA LEU A 69 -5.22 4.72 -4.27
C LEU A 69 -5.37 5.31 -5.67
N THR A 70 -5.66 4.47 -6.68
CA THR A 70 -5.92 4.92 -8.05
C THR A 70 -7.21 5.74 -8.13
N PHE A 71 -8.24 5.41 -7.38
CA PHE A 71 -9.47 6.19 -7.27
C PHE A 71 -9.20 7.61 -6.74
N LEU A 72 -8.33 7.74 -5.73
CA LEU A 72 -7.95 9.03 -5.15
C LEU A 72 -7.01 9.81 -6.07
N SER A 73 -5.93 9.18 -6.54
CA SER A 73 -4.86 9.82 -7.31
C SER A 73 -5.19 9.97 -8.78
N ARG A 74 -6.02 9.07 -9.36
CA ARG A 74 -6.30 8.90 -10.78
C ARG A 74 -5.06 8.52 -11.61
N ARG A 75 -3.96 8.10 -10.98
CA ARG A 75 -2.66 7.82 -11.60
C ARG A 75 -2.25 6.39 -11.34
N ILE A 76 -2.09 5.61 -12.41
CA ILE A 76 -1.85 4.16 -12.34
C ILE A 76 -0.43 3.86 -11.87
N LEU A 77 0.56 4.46 -12.55
CA LEU A 77 1.97 4.17 -12.29
C LEU A 77 2.36 4.57 -10.88
N PHE A 78 1.94 5.76 -10.45
CA PHE A 78 2.13 6.21 -9.07
C PHE A 78 1.54 5.22 -8.07
N SER A 79 0.29 4.79 -8.31
CA SER A 79 -0.41 3.88 -7.40
C SER A 79 0.25 2.50 -7.32
N VAL A 80 0.61 1.91 -8.47
CA VAL A 80 1.24 0.57 -8.47
C VAL A 80 2.62 0.58 -7.82
N VAL A 81 3.43 1.61 -8.06
CA VAL A 81 4.76 1.72 -7.45
C VAL A 81 4.63 1.91 -5.94
N LEU A 82 3.71 2.77 -5.48
CA LEU A 82 3.53 2.97 -4.04
C LEU A 82 3.05 1.68 -3.34
N ILE A 83 2.12 0.94 -3.95
CA ILE A 83 1.67 -0.35 -3.41
C ILE A 83 2.80 -1.38 -3.44
N ALA A 84 3.60 -1.44 -4.50
CA ALA A 84 4.75 -2.34 -4.57
C ALA A 84 5.79 -2.04 -3.48
N LEU A 85 6.09 -0.76 -3.23
CA LEU A 85 6.97 -0.34 -2.15
C LEU A 85 6.40 -0.74 -0.78
N MET A 86 5.10 -0.51 -0.55
CA MET A 86 4.42 -0.91 0.68
C MET A 86 4.51 -2.42 0.91
N VAL A 87 4.14 -3.22 -0.09
CA VAL A 87 4.19 -4.69 -0.01
C VAL A 87 5.61 -5.16 0.23
N THR A 88 6.59 -4.66 -0.52
CA THR A 88 8.00 -5.01 -0.34
C THR A 88 8.50 -4.68 1.06
N SER A 89 8.11 -3.52 1.60
CA SER A 89 8.49 -3.12 2.96
C SER A 89 7.91 -4.04 4.03
N ILE A 90 6.65 -4.44 3.89
CA ILE A 90 6.00 -5.40 4.80
C ILE A 90 6.71 -6.75 4.74
N VAL A 91 7.04 -7.21 3.54
CA VAL A 91 7.73 -8.48 3.33
C VAL A 91 9.12 -8.49 3.95
N ILE A 92 9.91 -7.45 3.72
CA ILE A 92 11.25 -7.30 4.32
C ILE A 92 11.13 -7.28 5.85
N ALA A 93 10.18 -6.51 6.39
CA ALA A 93 9.96 -6.45 7.84
C ALA A 93 9.52 -7.81 8.41
N ALA A 94 8.66 -8.54 7.69
CA ALA A 94 8.21 -9.87 8.08
C ALA A 94 9.35 -10.89 8.05
N ASP A 95 10.21 -10.84 7.03
CA ASP A 95 11.36 -11.73 6.88
C ASP A 95 12.40 -11.48 7.97
N VAL A 96 12.71 -10.21 8.24
CA VAL A 96 13.59 -9.81 9.35
C VAL A 96 13.03 -10.31 10.69
N LYS A 97 11.75 -10.06 10.98
CA LYS A 97 11.14 -10.52 12.22
C LYS A 97 11.19 -12.05 12.36
N ARG A 98 10.89 -12.76 11.28
CA ARG A 98 10.94 -14.22 11.24
C ARG A 98 12.34 -14.75 11.51
N HIS A 99 13.36 -14.11 10.94
CA HIS A 99 14.75 -14.53 11.13
C HIS A 99 15.23 -14.41 12.59
N TYR A 100 14.81 -13.34 13.28
CA TYR A 100 15.28 -13.07 14.64
C TYR A 100 14.39 -13.66 15.74
N ILE A 101 13.08 -13.75 15.52
CA ILE A 101 12.10 -14.07 16.57
C ILE A 101 11.28 -15.32 16.22
N GLU A 102 11.42 -15.84 14.99
CA GLU A 102 10.66 -16.99 14.45
C GLU A 102 9.13 -16.76 14.45
N MET A 103 8.70 -15.49 14.47
CA MET A 103 7.29 -15.09 14.50
C MET A 103 6.90 -14.31 13.25
N VAL A 104 5.64 -14.44 12.85
CA VAL A 104 5.08 -13.68 11.73
C VAL A 104 4.86 -12.22 12.14
N LEU A 105 5.02 -11.29 11.17
CA LEU A 105 4.72 -9.89 11.38
C LEU A 105 3.20 -9.67 11.47
N HIS A 106 2.76 -8.97 12.52
CA HIS A 106 1.38 -8.58 12.74
C HIS A 106 1.27 -7.05 12.80
N SER A 107 0.08 -6.54 12.56
CA SER A 107 -0.17 -5.09 12.62
C SER A 107 0.03 -4.48 14.00
N TYR A 108 -0.24 -5.24 15.08
CA TYR A 108 0.00 -4.77 16.44
C TYR A 108 1.49 -4.55 16.76
N ASP A 109 2.40 -5.23 16.07
CA ASP A 109 3.84 -4.94 16.21
C ASP A 109 4.14 -3.50 15.81
N ILE A 110 3.58 -3.06 14.69
CA ILE A 110 3.75 -1.67 14.23
C ILE A 110 3.16 -0.70 15.24
N VAL A 111 1.94 -0.97 15.72
CA VAL A 111 1.28 -0.12 16.72
C VAL A 111 2.13 -0.07 18.00
N PHE A 112 2.61 -1.23 18.48
CA PHE A 112 3.44 -1.30 19.67
C PHE A 112 4.74 -0.50 19.53
N TYR A 113 5.47 -0.66 18.43
CA TYR A 113 6.71 0.08 18.18
C TYR A 113 6.48 1.59 18.03
N LEU A 114 5.37 2.01 17.42
CA LEU A 114 5.07 3.43 17.23
C LEU A 114 4.53 4.10 18.49
N THR A 115 3.88 3.36 19.38
CA THR A 115 3.27 3.93 20.61
C THR A 115 4.18 3.86 21.82
N SER A 116 5.19 3.00 21.83
CA SER A 116 6.12 2.85 22.94
C SER A 116 7.33 3.77 22.81
N TRP A 117 7.29 4.91 23.51
CA TRP A 117 8.41 5.87 23.52
C TRP A 117 9.73 5.26 24.01
N SER A 118 9.67 4.39 25.03
CA SER A 118 10.84 3.68 25.52
C SER A 118 11.47 2.77 24.46
N THR A 119 10.64 2.08 23.66
CA THR A 119 11.10 1.26 22.55
C THR A 119 11.77 2.10 21.45
N LEU A 120 11.24 3.28 21.15
CA LEU A 120 11.86 4.19 20.18
C LEU A 120 13.22 4.69 20.66
N ILE A 121 13.37 5.03 21.95
CA ILE A 121 14.66 5.44 22.54
C ILE A 121 15.66 4.29 22.46
N PHE A 122 15.26 3.07 22.83
CA PHE A 122 16.09 1.88 22.74
C PHE A 122 16.56 1.62 21.30
N LEU A 123 15.62 1.64 20.34
CA LEU A 123 15.95 1.48 18.92
C LEU A 123 16.91 2.57 18.42
N TRP A 124 16.75 3.79 18.89
CA TRP A 124 17.66 4.87 18.53
C TRP A 124 19.06 4.67 19.10
N ALA A 125 19.16 4.20 20.34
CA ALA A 125 20.46 3.99 20.99
C ALA A 125 21.25 2.86 20.30
N ASP A 126 20.59 1.72 20.04
CA ASP A 126 21.27 0.50 19.59
C ASP A 126 21.26 0.34 18.04
N HIS A 127 20.24 0.91 17.35
CA HIS A 127 20.01 0.69 15.92
C HIS A 127 19.89 1.98 15.10
N LYS A 128 20.56 3.06 15.52
CA LYS A 128 20.48 4.38 14.84
C LYS A 128 20.79 4.34 13.34
N LEU A 129 21.72 3.51 12.90
CA LEU A 129 22.06 3.39 11.47
C LEU A 129 20.91 2.75 10.68
N MET A 130 20.25 1.75 11.27
CA MET A 130 19.08 1.12 10.66
C MET A 130 17.89 2.11 10.57
N LEU A 131 17.66 2.91 11.61
CA LEU A 131 16.63 3.95 11.60
C LEU A 131 16.93 5.05 10.58
N LEU A 132 18.20 5.47 10.45
CA LEU A 132 18.60 6.43 9.44
C LEU A 132 18.47 5.86 8.01
N ALA A 133 18.81 4.58 7.80
CA ALA A 133 18.59 3.90 6.52
C ALA A 133 17.10 3.82 6.19
N LEU A 134 16.25 3.49 7.16
CA LEU A 134 14.79 3.47 7.00
C LEU A 134 14.25 4.87 6.65
N ALA A 135 14.69 5.91 7.36
CA ALA A 135 14.31 7.29 7.06
C ALA A 135 14.76 7.72 5.66
N GLY A 136 15.98 7.33 5.26
CA GLY A 136 16.49 7.54 3.90
C GLY A 136 15.67 6.85 2.84
N MET A 137 15.26 5.59 3.07
CA MET A 137 14.37 4.86 2.16
C MET A 137 12.99 5.53 2.05
N ILE A 138 12.42 6.00 3.17
CA ILE A 138 11.14 6.72 3.16
C ILE A 138 11.27 8.02 2.37
N ALA A 139 12.36 8.77 2.56
CA ALA A 139 12.62 10.00 1.82
C ALA A 139 12.78 9.74 0.31
N LEU A 140 13.52 8.69 -0.07
CA LEU A 140 13.65 8.26 -1.46
C LEU A 140 12.30 7.81 -2.06
N ALA A 141 11.50 7.06 -1.30
CA ALA A 141 10.17 6.66 -1.73
C ALA A 141 9.24 7.86 -1.93
N ALA A 142 9.30 8.84 -1.02
CA ALA A 142 8.52 10.08 -1.16
C ALA A 142 8.97 10.92 -2.36
N GLY A 143 10.30 11.08 -2.56
CA GLY A 143 10.87 11.80 -3.70
C GLY A 143 10.57 11.13 -5.04
N SER A 144 10.74 9.81 -5.13
CA SER A 144 10.38 9.04 -6.32
C SER A 144 8.88 9.06 -6.57
N GLY A 145 8.05 8.98 -5.54
CA GLY A 145 6.60 9.13 -5.63
C GLY A 145 6.18 10.47 -6.23
N MET A 146 6.82 11.56 -5.81
CA MET A 146 6.57 12.90 -6.35
C MET A 146 7.00 13.02 -7.82
N ALA A 147 8.15 12.46 -8.20
CA ALA A 147 8.61 12.39 -9.58
C ALA A 147 7.65 11.55 -10.45
N LEU A 148 7.25 10.38 -9.98
CA LEU A 148 6.28 9.52 -10.66
C LEU A 148 4.91 10.18 -10.80
N TRP A 149 4.51 10.97 -9.80
CA TRP A 149 3.28 11.77 -9.89
C TRP A 149 3.33 12.75 -11.06
N GLN A 150 4.48 13.35 -11.33
CA GLN A 150 4.64 14.27 -12.46
C GLN A 150 4.75 13.54 -13.81
N LEU A 151 5.44 12.40 -13.85
CA LEU A 151 5.70 11.61 -15.06
C LEU A 151 4.48 10.79 -15.53
N ASP A 152 3.59 10.41 -14.61
CA ASP A 152 2.41 9.60 -14.93
C ASP A 152 1.32 10.45 -15.61
N GLY A 153 1.28 10.38 -16.94
CA GLY A 153 0.24 11.02 -17.76
C GLY A 153 -1.06 10.21 -17.87
N THR A 154 -1.06 8.94 -17.47
CA THR A 154 -2.18 8.02 -17.65
C THR A 154 -3.22 8.19 -16.54
N ARG A 155 -4.45 8.51 -16.92
CA ARG A 155 -5.54 8.71 -15.96
C ARG A 155 -6.65 7.70 -16.16
N ILE A 156 -7.05 7.03 -15.09
CA ILE A 156 -8.23 6.14 -15.05
C ILE A 156 -9.45 6.90 -14.52
N SER A 157 -10.63 6.50 -15.00
CA SER A 157 -11.88 7.04 -14.47
C SER A 157 -12.11 6.57 -13.04
N ARG A 158 -12.65 7.45 -12.20
CA ARG A 158 -13.02 7.09 -10.82
C ARG A 158 -14.05 5.98 -10.74
N THR A 159 -14.99 5.97 -11.69
CA THR A 159 -16.05 4.95 -11.74
C THR A 159 -15.46 3.55 -11.89
N VAL A 160 -14.50 3.39 -12.83
CA VAL A 160 -13.83 2.09 -13.05
C VAL A 160 -13.00 1.68 -11.82
N SER A 161 -12.17 2.60 -11.30
CA SER A 161 -11.36 2.31 -10.11
C SER A 161 -12.22 2.00 -8.89
N GLY A 162 -13.32 2.73 -8.70
CA GLY A 162 -14.25 2.49 -7.59
C GLY A 162 -14.97 1.14 -7.71
N ALA A 163 -15.44 0.78 -8.90
CA ALA A 163 -16.07 -0.52 -9.14
C ALA A 163 -15.09 -1.68 -8.87
N LEU A 164 -13.85 -1.57 -9.36
CA LEU A 164 -12.82 -2.57 -9.13
C LEU A 164 -12.41 -2.64 -7.64
N PHE A 165 -12.35 -1.51 -6.96
CA PHE A 165 -12.14 -1.47 -5.51
C PHE A 165 -13.21 -2.26 -4.75
N ILE A 166 -14.49 -2.01 -5.05
CA ILE A 166 -15.61 -2.73 -4.40
C ILE A 166 -15.54 -4.23 -4.69
N LEU A 167 -15.24 -4.62 -5.93
CA LEU A 167 -15.08 -6.02 -6.32
C LEU A 167 -13.95 -6.68 -5.54
N CYS A 168 -12.80 -6.02 -5.40
CA CYS A 168 -11.67 -6.54 -4.63
C CYS A 168 -12.00 -6.67 -3.14
N VAL A 169 -12.71 -5.69 -2.55
CA VAL A 169 -13.15 -5.76 -1.15
C VAL A 169 -14.13 -6.93 -0.95
N ALA A 170 -15.08 -7.12 -1.86
CA ALA A 170 -16.02 -8.26 -1.81
C ALA A 170 -15.28 -9.61 -1.92
N SER A 171 -14.29 -9.70 -2.81
CA SER A 171 -13.45 -10.89 -2.96
C SER A 171 -12.62 -11.17 -1.69
N ALA A 172 -12.04 -10.13 -1.08
CA ALA A 172 -11.32 -10.25 0.18
C ALA A 172 -12.22 -10.72 1.32
N ALA A 173 -13.44 -10.18 1.42
CA ALA A 173 -14.42 -10.58 2.42
C ALA A 173 -14.84 -12.05 2.25
N TRP A 174 -15.09 -12.47 1.01
CA TRP A 174 -15.38 -13.88 0.71
C TRP A 174 -14.21 -14.80 1.11
N ALA A 175 -12.99 -14.47 0.69
CA ALA A 175 -11.80 -15.25 1.01
C ALA A 175 -11.50 -15.28 2.52
N SER A 176 -11.75 -14.18 3.22
CA SER A 176 -11.64 -14.11 4.68
C SER A 176 -12.61 -15.06 5.39
N HIS A 177 -13.84 -15.18 4.88
CA HIS A 177 -14.82 -16.10 5.41
C HIS A 177 -14.40 -17.56 5.19
N ALA A 178 -14.02 -17.91 3.97
CA ALA A 178 -13.51 -19.25 3.62
C ALA A 178 -12.26 -19.64 4.43
N LYS A 179 -11.37 -18.68 4.69
CA LYS A 179 -10.18 -18.85 5.54
C LYS A 179 -10.59 -19.12 7.00
N GLY A 180 -11.66 -18.49 7.49
CA GLY A 180 -12.12 -18.62 8.89
C GLY A 180 -12.50 -20.06 9.26
N GLU A 181 -13.03 -20.84 8.33
CA GLU A 181 -13.38 -22.24 8.55
C GLU A 181 -12.14 -23.13 8.80
N ARG A 182 -10.99 -22.78 8.22
CA ARG A 182 -9.72 -23.50 8.41
C ARG A 182 -8.86 -22.99 9.57
N ARG A 183 -9.26 -21.91 10.23
CA ARG A 183 -8.51 -21.28 11.33
C ARG A 183 -8.22 -22.22 12.51
N ASN A 184 -9.01 -23.28 12.66
CA ASN A 184 -8.86 -24.29 13.72
C ASN A 184 -7.79 -25.35 13.43
N THR A 185 -7.14 -25.34 12.28
CA THR A 185 -6.05 -26.25 11.95
C THR A 185 -4.70 -25.64 12.34
N LEU A 186 -3.87 -26.40 13.03
CA LEU A 186 -2.54 -26.00 13.56
C LEU A 186 -1.55 -25.46 12.51
N PHE A 187 -1.87 -25.60 11.22
CA PHE A 187 -1.05 -25.13 10.09
C PHE A 187 -1.20 -23.64 9.75
N PHE A 188 -1.94 -22.90 10.53
CA PHE A 188 -2.22 -21.48 10.26
C PHE A 188 -0.99 -20.56 10.34
N TRP A 189 0.09 -21.01 10.98
CA TRP A 189 1.27 -20.20 11.31
C TRP A 189 2.40 -20.28 10.27
N ASP A 190 2.33 -21.24 9.34
CA ASP A 190 3.39 -21.45 8.38
C ASP A 190 3.21 -20.63 7.12
N ASN A 191 4.15 -19.72 6.88
CA ASN A 191 4.45 -19.06 5.60
C ASN A 191 3.43 -18.09 5.00
N GLN A 192 2.64 -17.38 5.81
CA GLN A 192 1.67 -16.40 5.32
C GLN A 192 2.07 -14.98 5.72
N TYR A 193 2.95 -14.35 4.94
CA TYR A 193 3.48 -13.03 5.29
C TYR A 193 2.42 -11.92 5.21
N LEU A 194 1.82 -11.72 4.04
CA LEU A 194 0.88 -10.63 3.81
C LEU A 194 -0.52 -10.94 4.34
N ALA A 195 -0.99 -12.17 4.15
CA ALA A 195 -2.32 -12.56 4.63
C ALA A 195 -2.43 -12.45 6.15
N SER A 196 -1.39 -12.86 6.89
CA SER A 196 -1.33 -12.70 8.35
C SER A 196 -1.28 -11.24 8.77
N PHE A 197 -0.45 -10.44 8.10
CA PHE A 197 -0.36 -9.00 8.33
C PHE A 197 -1.69 -8.29 8.09
N TYR A 198 -2.34 -8.54 6.94
CA TYR A 198 -3.62 -7.91 6.63
C TYR A 198 -4.75 -8.35 7.54
N SER A 199 -4.81 -9.66 7.89
CA SER A 199 -5.86 -10.16 8.78
C SER A 199 -5.72 -9.62 10.21
N SER A 200 -4.50 -9.38 10.67
CA SER A 200 -4.26 -8.84 12.01
C SER A 200 -4.72 -7.39 12.18
N TRP A 201 -4.87 -6.63 11.09
CA TRP A 201 -5.41 -5.26 11.16
C TRP A 201 -6.86 -5.21 11.62
N SER A 202 -7.69 -6.17 11.24
CA SER A 202 -9.09 -6.23 11.69
C SER A 202 -9.16 -6.39 13.21
N ASP A 203 -8.31 -7.26 13.77
CA ASP A 203 -8.24 -7.52 15.21
C ASP A 203 -7.64 -6.31 15.95
N THR A 204 -6.57 -5.73 15.41
CA THR A 204 -5.92 -4.55 16.00
C THR A 204 -6.84 -3.34 16.02
N LEU A 205 -7.53 -3.06 14.91
CA LEU A 205 -8.50 -1.96 14.84
C LEU A 205 -9.69 -2.21 15.76
N GLY A 206 -10.17 -3.46 15.84
CA GLY A 206 -11.25 -3.85 16.76
C GLY A 206 -10.87 -3.65 18.22
N THR A 207 -9.65 -4.00 18.62
CA THR A 207 -9.15 -3.83 19.99
C THR A 207 -8.85 -2.35 20.31
N LEU A 208 -8.32 -1.59 19.37
CA LEU A 208 -8.15 -0.15 19.51
C LEU A 208 -9.49 0.57 19.66
N TRP A 209 -10.49 0.21 18.85
CA TRP A 209 -11.83 0.80 18.92
C TRP A 209 -12.53 0.55 20.24
N ARG A 210 -12.32 -0.63 20.84
CA ARG A 210 -12.90 -1.00 22.14
C ARG A 210 -12.08 -0.48 23.33
N GLY A 211 -10.96 0.18 23.11
CA GLY A 211 -10.05 0.65 24.17
C GLY A 211 -9.29 -0.46 24.92
N GLN A 212 -9.49 -1.71 24.55
CA GLN A 212 -8.99 -2.88 25.30
C GLN A 212 -7.47 -3.01 25.28
N LEU A 213 -6.76 -2.44 24.30
CA LEU A 213 -5.29 -2.47 24.26
C LEU A 213 -4.64 -1.67 25.42
N MET A 214 -5.34 -0.64 25.95
CA MET A 214 -4.86 0.15 27.06
C MET A 214 -5.29 -0.44 28.42
N ASP A 215 -6.43 -1.14 28.45
CA ASP A 215 -6.99 -1.69 29.69
C ASP A 215 -6.35 -3.04 30.08
N ALA A 216 -5.92 -3.84 29.12
CA ALA A 216 -5.23 -5.11 29.39
C ALA A 216 -3.94 -4.93 30.19
N ALA A 217 -3.25 -3.81 30.05
CA ALA A 217 -2.05 -3.48 30.83
C ALA A 217 -2.39 -3.02 32.25
N ARG A 218 -3.65 -2.63 32.53
CA ARG A 218 -4.09 -2.12 33.84
C ARG A 218 -4.84 -3.14 34.68
N SER A 219 -5.39 -4.20 34.09
CA SER A 219 -6.39 -5.05 34.71
C SER A 219 -5.94 -6.45 35.14
N GLN A 220 -4.70 -6.83 34.90
CA GLN A 220 -4.17 -8.09 35.45
C GLN A 220 -3.20 -7.78 36.58
N PRO A 221 -3.61 -8.00 37.86
CA PRO A 221 -2.62 -8.12 38.92
C PRO A 221 -1.73 -9.31 38.58
N LEU A 222 -0.43 -9.07 38.46
CA LEU A 222 0.54 -10.14 38.28
C LEU A 222 0.33 -11.20 39.39
N PRO A 223 0.24 -12.48 39.05
CA PRO A 223 0.18 -13.52 40.06
C PRO A 223 1.42 -13.39 40.96
N PRO A 224 1.30 -13.57 42.27
CA PRO A 224 2.44 -13.52 43.15
C PRO A 224 3.46 -14.57 42.71
N PHE A 225 4.69 -14.14 42.48
CA PHE A 225 5.79 -15.06 42.24
C PHE A 225 5.99 -15.90 43.51
N THR A 226 5.63 -17.17 43.43
CA THR A 226 5.97 -18.18 44.46
C THR A 226 7.31 -18.82 44.16
#